data_435e22fa61ff7344f331495dc3ab1b17
#
_entry.id   435e22fa61ff7344f331495dc3ab1b17
#
_cell.length_a   1.000
_cell.length_b   1.000
_cell.length_c   1.000
_cell.angle_alpha   90.00
_cell.angle_beta   90.00
_cell.angle_gamma   90.00
#
_symmetry.space_group_name_H-M   'P 1'
#
loop_
_entity.id
_entity.type
_entity.pdbx_description
1 polymer ?
#
loop_
_entity_poly.entity_id
_entity_poly.type
_entity_poly.pdbx_seq_one_letter_code
_entity_poly.pdbx_strand_id
1 'polypeptide(L)'
;MPLTGLGLYGGHRGSRWLRNRIKVLKQFVVPSLQAQTNKNFTLWISVRQEDRHDKQVKALKEYFDSIREFETVFTYSGLCFWDDKLSDKVARDRLVTNLHGTIGELMNHIGGVSHVLMTIQPSDDCYKNGVVQGLQGVFREMPELQAVGFLKGYMMNYLTGELAEYNPVTIPPFFTIKFPKEVFIDPLKHLEYTGPYKSHEYIADKLKFGTIQERSFIVGCHGENVSTVFSHPYKGESVSREVLKDFGLKDVPNLKIKVSLRKWLLRKLPHKVQRKLRYVFGERFWNRIYEFLRA
;
A
#
# COMPACT_ATOMS: atom_id res chain seq x y z
N MET A 1 4.59 -3.45 4.11
CA MET A 1 3.56 -2.39 4.28
C MET A 1 4.21 -1.08 4.69
N PRO A 2 4.18 -0.07 3.85
CA PRO A 2 4.61 1.26 4.25
C PRO A 2 3.55 1.93 5.14
N LEU A 3 3.92 2.27 6.36
CA LEU A 3 3.04 2.99 7.29
C LEU A 3 3.33 4.50 7.30
N THR A 4 4.53 4.90 7.72
CA THR A 4 5.00 6.30 7.69
C THR A 4 6.26 6.47 6.84
N GLY A 5 6.87 5.39 6.43
CA GLY A 5 8.16 5.35 5.76
C GLY A 5 8.15 5.60 4.26
N LEU A 6 6.99 5.77 3.63
CA LEU A 6 6.91 6.13 2.22
C LEU A 6 6.99 7.64 2.06
N GLY A 7 8.06 8.09 1.44
CA GLY A 7 8.30 9.49 1.12
C GLY A 7 7.47 10.05 -0.02
N LEU A 8 6.43 9.36 -0.49
CA LEU A 8 5.52 9.87 -1.54
C LEU A 8 4.89 11.23 -1.19
N TYR A 9 4.86 11.62 0.10
CA TYR A 9 4.14 12.83 0.55
C TYR A 9 4.75 13.49 1.78
N GLY A 10 6.06 13.55 1.85
CA GLY A 10 6.72 14.25 2.96
C GLY A 10 6.54 13.58 4.34
N GLY A 11 6.25 12.28 4.34
CA GLY A 11 6.24 11.49 5.57
C GLY A 11 5.00 11.65 6.45
N HIS A 12 5.21 11.69 7.75
CA HIS A 12 4.17 11.77 8.76
C HIS A 12 3.30 13.03 8.63
N ARG A 13 1.98 12.84 8.49
CA ARG A 13 1.01 13.91 8.29
C ARG A 13 0.34 14.38 9.58
N GLY A 14 1.04 14.21 10.70
CA GLY A 14 0.56 14.56 12.02
C GLY A 14 -0.21 13.44 12.72
N SER A 15 -0.32 13.57 14.05
CA SER A 15 -0.87 12.53 14.94
C SER A 15 -2.33 12.16 14.62
N ARG A 16 -3.13 13.08 14.07
CA ARG A 16 -4.51 12.78 13.65
C ARG A 16 -4.54 11.83 12.47
N TRP A 17 -3.71 12.09 11.45
CA TRP A 17 -3.62 11.22 10.27
C TRP A 17 -3.17 9.81 10.67
N LEU A 18 -2.11 9.71 11.48
CA LEU A 18 -1.61 8.42 11.95
C LEU A 18 -2.68 7.65 12.74
N ARG A 19 -3.40 8.32 13.63
CA ARG A 19 -4.51 7.72 14.40
C ARG A 19 -5.61 7.18 13.48
N ASN A 20 -5.99 7.94 12.47
CA ASN A 20 -7.00 7.51 11.51
C ASN A 20 -6.49 6.32 10.67
N ARG A 21 -5.22 6.36 10.25
CA ARG A 21 -4.59 5.27 9.50
C ARG A 21 -4.53 3.98 10.33
N ILE A 22 -4.16 4.08 11.60
CA ILE A 22 -4.16 2.93 12.52
C ILE A 22 -5.57 2.35 12.71
N LYS A 23 -6.61 3.19 12.78
CA LYS A 23 -8.00 2.70 12.84
C LYS A 23 -8.37 1.92 11.57
N VAL A 24 -8.06 2.45 10.40
CA VAL A 24 -8.29 1.75 9.12
C VAL A 24 -7.56 0.41 9.12
N LEU A 25 -6.28 0.43 9.45
CA LEU A 25 -5.43 -0.75 9.50
C LEU A 25 -6.03 -1.84 10.41
N LYS A 26 -6.37 -1.49 11.66
CA LYS A 26 -6.93 -2.44 12.63
C LYS A 26 -8.31 -2.95 12.24
N GLN A 27 -9.13 -2.11 11.60
CA GLN A 27 -10.52 -2.45 11.32
C GLN A 27 -10.71 -3.22 10.01
N PHE A 28 -9.84 -3.02 9.01
CA PHE A 28 -10.01 -3.59 7.68
C PHE A 28 -8.81 -4.46 7.25
N VAL A 29 -7.60 -3.92 7.34
CA VAL A 29 -6.41 -4.60 6.81
C VAL A 29 -6.03 -5.81 7.65
N VAL A 30 -5.95 -5.66 8.98
CA VAL A 30 -5.60 -6.76 9.87
C VAL A 30 -6.58 -7.93 9.76
N PRO A 31 -7.92 -7.74 9.80
CA PRO A 31 -8.84 -8.84 9.59
C PRO A 31 -8.65 -9.55 8.24
N SER A 32 -8.34 -8.83 7.16
CA SER A 32 -8.09 -9.48 5.87
C SER A 32 -6.79 -10.31 5.86
N LEU A 33 -5.77 -9.90 6.61
CA LEU A 33 -4.55 -10.67 6.79
C LEU A 33 -4.79 -11.89 7.71
N GLN A 34 -5.57 -11.72 8.76
CA GLN A 34 -5.99 -12.82 9.63
C GLN A 34 -6.88 -13.84 8.92
N ALA A 35 -7.63 -13.42 7.91
CA ALA A 35 -8.46 -14.31 7.09
C ALA A 35 -7.66 -15.09 6.03
N GLN A 36 -6.38 -14.80 5.79
CA GLN A 36 -5.58 -15.56 4.81
C GLN A 36 -5.59 -17.06 5.15
N THR A 37 -5.87 -17.91 4.17
CA THR A 37 -5.88 -19.37 4.35
C THR A 37 -4.49 -19.93 4.57
N ASN A 38 -3.49 -19.32 3.97
CA ASN A 38 -2.08 -19.65 4.18
C ASN A 38 -1.41 -18.55 5.02
N LYS A 39 -0.90 -18.95 6.19
CA LYS A 39 -0.22 -18.06 7.15
C LYS A 39 1.30 -17.98 6.97
N ASN A 40 1.84 -18.66 5.97
CA ASN A 40 3.28 -18.65 5.69
C ASN A 40 3.68 -17.33 4.99
N PHE A 41 3.59 -16.24 5.73
CA PHE A 41 4.06 -14.92 5.34
C PHE A 41 4.45 -14.10 6.57
N THR A 42 5.34 -13.16 6.37
CA THR A 42 5.74 -12.16 7.36
C THR A 42 5.21 -10.79 6.92
N LEU A 43 4.48 -10.10 7.77
CA LEU A 43 4.05 -8.73 7.54
C LEU A 43 5.18 -7.76 7.91
N TRP A 44 5.83 -7.21 6.91
CA TRP A 44 6.82 -6.17 7.13
C TRP A 44 6.17 -4.79 7.15
N ILE A 45 6.30 -4.06 8.28
CA ILE A 45 5.80 -2.70 8.48
C ILE A 45 6.98 -1.73 8.50
N SER A 46 7.05 -0.86 7.50
CA SER A 46 8.10 0.15 7.40
C SER A 46 7.66 1.47 8.03
N VAL A 47 8.45 1.96 8.95
CA VAL A 47 8.26 3.19 9.73
C VAL A 47 9.48 4.09 9.56
N ARG A 48 9.31 5.40 9.53
CA ARG A 48 10.45 6.33 9.53
C ARG A 48 11.18 6.28 10.87
N GLN A 49 12.47 6.55 10.82
CA GLN A 49 13.31 6.58 12.02
C GLN A 49 12.79 7.60 13.06
N GLU A 50 12.32 8.76 12.62
CA GLU A 50 11.80 9.83 13.47
C GLU A 50 10.53 9.40 14.22
N ASP A 51 9.75 8.47 13.65
CA ASP A 51 8.51 7.99 14.24
C ASP A 51 8.71 6.79 15.19
N ARG A 52 9.94 6.28 15.32
CA ARG A 52 10.26 5.11 16.16
C ARG A 52 9.76 5.25 17.60
N HIS A 53 9.79 6.45 18.14
CA HIS A 53 9.42 6.75 19.52
C HIS A 53 8.00 7.34 19.67
N ASP A 54 7.26 7.48 18.56
CA ASP A 54 5.86 7.94 18.60
C ASP A 54 5.00 6.95 19.40
N LYS A 55 4.18 7.49 20.32
CA LYS A 55 3.34 6.67 21.21
C LYS A 55 2.35 5.80 20.45
N GLN A 56 1.82 6.29 19.31
CA GLN A 56 0.87 5.55 18.50
C GLN A 56 1.56 4.41 17.73
N VAL A 57 2.81 4.63 17.29
CA VAL A 57 3.62 3.58 16.65
C VAL A 57 3.98 2.49 17.65
N LYS A 58 4.38 2.85 18.88
CA LYS A 58 4.64 1.88 19.96
C LYS A 58 3.40 1.04 20.27
N ALA A 59 2.26 1.69 20.50
CA ALA A 59 1.00 1.00 20.78
C ALA A 59 0.52 0.15 19.59
N LEU A 60 0.86 0.53 18.36
CA LEU A 60 0.59 -0.29 17.18
C LEU A 60 1.49 -1.53 17.14
N LYS A 61 2.78 -1.37 17.48
CA LYS A 61 3.70 -2.49 17.58
C LYS A 61 3.23 -3.51 18.63
N GLU A 62 2.90 -3.06 19.85
CA GLU A 62 2.36 -3.91 20.91
C GLU A 62 1.09 -4.66 20.46
N TYR A 63 0.21 -3.98 19.71
CA TYR A 63 -0.97 -4.62 19.12
C TYR A 63 -0.57 -5.74 18.14
N PHE A 64 0.39 -5.50 17.24
CA PHE A 64 0.84 -6.54 16.31
C PHE A 64 1.60 -7.67 17.00
N ASP A 65 2.37 -7.38 18.03
CA ASP A 65 3.05 -8.40 18.85
C ASP A 65 2.05 -9.35 19.58
N SER A 66 0.79 -8.91 19.76
CA SER A 66 -0.28 -9.75 20.31
C SER A 66 -0.96 -10.66 19.26
N ILE A 67 -0.77 -10.41 17.97
CA ILE A 67 -1.31 -11.24 16.89
C ILE A 67 -0.47 -12.52 16.78
N ARG A 68 -1.13 -13.67 16.73
CA ARG A 68 -0.46 -14.99 16.67
C ARG A 68 -0.59 -15.70 15.34
N GLU A 69 -1.48 -15.22 14.48
CA GLU A 69 -1.83 -15.87 13.21
C GLU A 69 -0.76 -15.72 12.14
N PHE A 70 0.07 -14.67 12.21
CA PHE A 70 1.17 -14.43 11.28
C PHE A 70 2.29 -13.63 11.95
N GLU A 71 3.49 -13.74 11.40
CA GLU A 71 4.64 -12.98 11.88
C GLU A 71 4.58 -11.52 11.45
N THR A 72 5.01 -10.60 12.31
CA THR A 72 5.11 -9.17 11.98
C THR A 72 6.48 -8.61 12.34
N VAL A 73 7.08 -7.87 11.42
CA VAL A 73 8.37 -7.21 11.60
C VAL A 73 8.22 -5.70 11.37
N PHE A 74 8.67 -4.92 12.33
CA PHE A 74 8.78 -3.47 12.21
C PHE A 74 10.22 -3.08 11.86
N THR A 75 10.39 -2.28 10.81
CA THR A 75 11.66 -1.64 10.49
C THR A 75 11.53 -0.13 10.61
N TYR A 76 12.60 0.53 11.05
CA TYR A 76 12.61 1.95 11.37
C TYR A 76 13.54 2.77 10.47
N SER A 77 14.14 2.16 9.48
CA SER A 77 14.97 2.86 8.49
C SER A 77 14.15 3.58 7.41
N GLY A 78 12.87 3.27 7.30
CA GLY A 78 11.90 3.88 6.39
C GLY A 78 12.27 3.82 4.91
N LEU A 79 11.40 3.29 4.06
CA LEU A 79 11.57 3.42 2.61
C LEU A 79 11.01 4.76 2.16
N CYS A 80 11.90 5.71 1.84
CA CYS A 80 11.50 7.01 1.28
C CYS A 80 11.58 6.91 -0.25
N PHE A 81 10.43 6.74 -0.93
CA PHE A 81 10.40 6.57 -2.39
C PHE A 81 10.40 7.89 -3.17
N TRP A 82 9.89 8.98 -2.60
CA TRP A 82 9.79 10.25 -3.30
C TRP A 82 9.89 11.46 -2.36
N ASP A 83 10.77 12.36 -2.75
CA ASP A 83 10.68 13.77 -2.40
C ASP A 83 10.81 14.53 -3.73
N ASP A 84 9.74 15.11 -4.24
CA ASP A 84 9.71 15.86 -5.51
C ASP A 84 10.71 17.04 -5.55
N LYS A 85 11.29 17.37 -4.39
CA LYS A 85 12.30 18.43 -4.22
C LYS A 85 13.74 17.92 -4.38
N LEU A 86 13.93 16.60 -4.44
CA LEU A 86 15.24 15.99 -4.59
C LEU A 86 15.58 15.74 -6.06
N SER A 87 16.85 15.93 -6.42
CA SER A 87 17.35 15.43 -7.69
C SER A 87 17.28 13.89 -7.73
N ASP A 88 17.14 13.31 -8.91
CA ASP A 88 17.07 11.84 -9.10
C ASP A 88 18.25 11.13 -8.42
N LYS A 89 19.45 11.72 -8.45
CA LYS A 89 20.64 11.18 -7.80
C LYS A 89 20.48 11.12 -6.28
N VAL A 90 20.11 12.24 -5.65
CA VAL A 90 19.93 12.32 -4.19
C VAL A 90 18.79 11.41 -3.73
N ALA A 91 17.69 11.32 -4.49
CA ALA A 91 16.60 10.41 -4.21
C ALA A 91 17.06 8.95 -4.25
N ARG A 92 17.87 8.56 -5.25
CA ARG A 92 18.45 7.22 -5.37
C ARG A 92 19.39 6.90 -4.20
N ASP A 93 20.30 7.81 -3.86
CA ASP A 93 21.26 7.61 -2.77
C ASP A 93 20.54 7.41 -1.43
N ARG A 94 19.50 8.20 -1.15
CA ARG A 94 18.65 8.01 0.03
C ARG A 94 17.92 6.68 0.02
N LEU A 95 17.38 6.29 -1.12
CA LEU A 95 16.68 5.02 -1.27
C LEU A 95 17.61 3.84 -1.00
N VAL A 96 18.84 3.87 -1.53
CA VAL A 96 19.88 2.85 -1.27
C VAL A 96 20.20 2.78 0.21
N THR A 97 20.43 3.94 0.86
CA THR A 97 20.76 4.01 2.29
C THR A 97 19.63 3.46 3.16
N ASN A 98 18.39 3.88 2.89
CA ASN A 98 17.22 3.42 3.64
C ASN A 98 16.95 1.93 3.41
N LEU A 99 17.12 1.46 2.19
CA LEU A 99 16.96 0.04 1.85
C LEU A 99 18.03 -0.82 2.52
N HIS A 100 19.29 -0.34 2.56
CA HIS A 100 20.36 -1.03 3.28
C HIS A 100 20.04 -1.20 4.77
N GLY A 101 19.63 -0.12 5.45
CA GLY A 101 19.21 -0.19 6.85
C GLY A 101 18.02 -1.13 7.06
N THR A 102 17.01 -1.05 6.19
CA THR A 102 15.82 -1.89 6.26
C THR A 102 16.14 -3.37 6.05
N ILE A 103 16.99 -3.71 5.07
CA ILE A 103 17.43 -5.10 4.81
C ILE A 103 18.19 -5.62 6.03
N GLY A 104 19.08 -4.81 6.63
CA GLY A 104 19.77 -5.18 7.86
C GLY A 104 18.80 -5.56 8.99
N GLU A 105 17.72 -4.79 9.17
CA GLU A 105 16.67 -5.08 10.16
C GLU A 105 15.87 -6.36 9.81
N LEU A 106 15.74 -6.71 8.51
CA LEU A 106 14.99 -7.88 8.05
C LEU A 106 15.80 -9.18 8.00
N MET A 107 17.14 -9.11 8.05
CA MET A 107 18.01 -10.28 7.81
C MET A 107 17.69 -11.49 8.68
N ASN A 108 17.32 -11.28 9.95
CA ASN A 108 16.97 -12.35 10.87
C ASN A 108 15.66 -13.07 10.50
N HIS A 109 14.83 -12.46 9.64
CA HIS A 109 13.51 -12.97 9.24
C HIS A 109 13.53 -13.60 7.83
N ILE A 110 14.58 -13.35 7.04
CA ILE A 110 14.71 -13.90 5.68
C ILE A 110 15.20 -15.36 5.69
N GLY A 111 15.91 -15.76 6.76
CA GLY A 111 16.34 -17.16 6.95
C GLY A 111 17.19 -17.76 5.81
N GLY A 112 17.15 -19.09 5.69
CA GLY A 112 17.88 -19.88 4.70
C GLY A 112 17.17 -20.06 3.35
N VAL A 113 16.23 -19.14 2.97
CA VAL A 113 15.47 -19.27 1.72
C VAL A 113 16.31 -18.89 0.50
N SER A 114 16.02 -19.47 -0.67
CA SER A 114 16.65 -19.10 -1.94
C SER A 114 16.00 -17.89 -2.60
N HIS A 115 14.71 -17.64 -2.34
CA HIS A 115 13.95 -16.55 -2.92
C HIS A 115 13.07 -15.88 -1.87
N VAL A 116 12.82 -14.59 -2.08
CA VAL A 116 11.89 -13.77 -1.29
C VAL A 116 10.73 -13.33 -2.19
N LEU A 117 9.50 -13.63 -1.81
CA LEU A 117 8.30 -13.11 -2.45
C LEU A 117 7.87 -11.84 -1.73
N MET A 118 8.08 -10.69 -2.34
CA MET A 118 7.72 -9.40 -1.77
C MET A 118 6.41 -8.89 -2.36
N THR A 119 5.35 -8.93 -1.58
CA THR A 119 4.02 -8.40 -1.95
C THR A 119 3.85 -6.98 -1.41
N ILE A 120 3.37 -6.06 -2.25
CA ILE A 120 2.99 -4.72 -1.79
C ILE A 120 1.68 -4.84 -1.01
N GLN A 121 1.69 -4.43 0.26
CA GLN A 121 0.53 -4.31 1.12
C GLN A 121 0.35 -2.84 1.50
N PRO A 122 -0.57 -2.11 0.85
CA PRO A 122 -0.93 -0.77 1.30
C PRO A 122 -1.57 -0.81 2.70
N SER A 123 -1.43 0.26 3.46
CA SER A 123 -1.90 0.30 4.86
C SER A 123 -3.41 0.59 5.01
N ASP A 124 -4.13 0.62 3.92
CA ASP A 124 -5.58 0.90 3.82
C ASP A 124 -6.33 -0.03 2.87
N ASP A 125 -5.65 -0.98 2.24
CA ASP A 125 -6.23 -1.89 1.27
C ASP A 125 -6.21 -3.33 1.79
N CYS A 126 -7.08 -4.18 1.24
CA CYS A 126 -7.24 -5.55 1.69
C CYS A 126 -7.01 -6.54 0.56
N TYR A 127 -6.51 -7.72 0.89
CA TYR A 127 -6.41 -8.86 -0.02
C TYR A 127 -7.44 -9.94 0.31
N LYS A 128 -7.90 -10.65 -0.72
CA LYS A 128 -8.76 -11.83 -0.58
C LYS A 128 -8.03 -12.94 0.20
N ASN A 129 -8.77 -13.74 0.95
CA ASN A 129 -8.25 -14.76 1.87
C ASN A 129 -7.37 -15.86 1.24
N GLY A 130 -7.45 -16.12 -0.07
CA GLY A 130 -6.61 -17.09 -0.79
C GLY A 130 -5.36 -16.51 -1.45
N VAL A 131 -5.10 -15.20 -1.31
CA VAL A 131 -4.05 -14.51 -2.10
C VAL A 131 -2.65 -15.06 -1.79
N VAL A 132 -2.28 -15.27 -0.54
CA VAL A 132 -0.95 -15.82 -0.20
C VAL A 132 -0.76 -17.22 -0.79
N GLN A 133 -1.76 -18.09 -0.66
CA GLN A 133 -1.73 -19.44 -1.22
C GLN A 133 -1.62 -19.40 -2.75
N GLY A 134 -2.45 -18.56 -3.40
CA GLY A 134 -2.48 -18.43 -4.86
C GLY A 134 -1.14 -17.93 -5.43
N LEU A 135 -0.55 -16.91 -4.83
CA LEU A 135 0.75 -16.37 -5.25
C LEU A 135 1.87 -17.40 -5.13
N GLN A 136 1.94 -18.12 -4.00
CA GLN A 136 2.94 -19.19 -3.82
C GLN A 136 2.73 -20.33 -4.81
N GLY A 137 1.47 -20.65 -5.16
CA GLY A 137 1.12 -21.62 -6.19
C GLY A 137 1.63 -21.19 -7.57
N VAL A 138 1.28 -19.98 -8.01
CA VAL A 138 1.71 -19.46 -9.31
C VAL A 138 3.23 -19.48 -9.48
N PHE A 139 3.99 -19.01 -8.49
CA PHE A 139 5.46 -19.03 -8.59
C PHE A 139 6.08 -20.43 -8.53
N ARG A 140 5.35 -21.41 -8.02
CA ARG A 140 5.78 -22.82 -8.05
C ARG A 140 5.53 -23.44 -9.43
N GLU A 141 4.35 -23.19 -10.01
CA GLU A 141 3.93 -23.72 -11.31
C GLU A 141 4.61 -23.02 -12.48
N MET A 142 4.90 -21.73 -12.34
CA MET A 142 5.57 -20.90 -13.34
C MET A 142 6.84 -20.29 -12.75
N PRO A 143 7.89 -21.09 -12.53
CA PRO A 143 9.11 -20.65 -11.85
C PRO A 143 9.88 -19.56 -12.60
N GLU A 144 9.64 -19.42 -13.89
CA GLU A 144 10.24 -18.40 -14.75
C GLU A 144 9.65 -17.00 -14.54
N LEU A 145 8.47 -16.85 -13.90
CA LEU A 145 7.91 -15.53 -13.59
C LEU A 145 8.73 -14.83 -12.51
N GLN A 146 8.93 -13.52 -12.72
CA GLN A 146 9.64 -12.66 -11.79
C GLN A 146 8.67 -11.78 -10.99
N ALA A 147 7.50 -11.49 -11.54
CA ALA A 147 6.45 -10.79 -10.82
C ALA A 147 5.06 -11.28 -11.24
N VAL A 148 4.10 -11.15 -10.33
CA VAL A 148 2.69 -11.49 -10.55
C VAL A 148 1.82 -10.40 -9.95
N GLY A 149 0.84 -9.90 -10.71
CA GLY A 149 -0.06 -8.85 -10.26
C GLY A 149 -1.53 -9.19 -10.45
N PHE A 150 -2.36 -8.48 -9.69
CA PHE A 150 -3.82 -8.54 -9.76
C PHE A 150 -4.33 -7.34 -10.55
N LEU A 151 -5.07 -7.59 -11.64
CA LEU A 151 -5.57 -6.52 -12.51
C LEU A 151 -6.96 -6.01 -12.10
N LYS A 152 -7.73 -6.80 -11.36
CA LYS A 152 -9.10 -6.47 -10.99
C LYS A 152 -9.32 -6.61 -9.49
N GLY A 153 -10.15 -5.74 -8.93
CA GLY A 153 -10.49 -5.76 -7.52
C GLY A 153 -11.84 -5.10 -7.26
N TYR A 154 -11.98 -4.63 -6.04
CA TYR A 154 -13.13 -3.84 -5.60
C TYR A 154 -12.66 -2.50 -5.05
N MET A 155 -13.58 -1.54 -4.96
CA MET A 155 -13.43 -0.32 -4.18
C MET A 155 -14.47 -0.32 -3.06
N MET A 156 -14.06 0.00 -1.86
CA MET A 156 -14.97 0.13 -0.72
C MET A 156 -14.88 1.52 -0.10
N ASN A 157 -16.00 2.19 0.02
CA ASN A 157 -16.10 3.39 0.84
C ASN A 157 -16.23 2.98 2.31
N TYR A 158 -15.15 3.04 3.06
CA TYR A 158 -15.14 2.62 4.47
C TYR A 158 -16.05 3.46 5.37
N LEU A 159 -16.41 4.69 4.95
CA LEU A 159 -17.29 5.58 5.73
C LEU A 159 -18.77 5.25 5.54
N THR A 160 -19.18 4.79 4.36
CA THR A 160 -20.58 4.50 4.01
C THR A 160 -20.87 3.01 3.88
N GLY A 161 -19.83 2.19 3.68
CA GLY A 161 -19.95 0.77 3.42
C GLY A 161 -20.31 0.42 1.98
N GLU A 162 -20.36 1.41 1.07
CA GLU A 162 -20.60 1.18 -0.35
C GLU A 162 -19.43 0.38 -0.96
N LEU A 163 -19.77 -0.59 -1.79
CA LEU A 163 -18.83 -1.46 -2.48
C LEU A 163 -19.12 -1.46 -3.98
N ALA A 164 -18.07 -1.38 -4.78
CA ALA A 164 -18.16 -1.44 -6.24
C ALA A 164 -16.98 -2.20 -6.82
N GLU A 165 -17.10 -2.64 -8.05
CA GLU A 165 -15.98 -3.15 -8.82
C GLU A 165 -14.91 -2.07 -9.02
N TYR A 166 -13.65 -2.51 -9.14
CA TYR A 166 -12.53 -1.68 -9.53
C TYR A 166 -11.80 -2.30 -10.71
N ASN A 167 -11.83 -1.59 -11.85
CA ASN A 167 -11.31 -2.06 -13.13
C ASN A 167 -10.24 -1.07 -13.66
N PRO A 168 -9.02 -1.05 -13.10
CA PRO A 168 -7.97 -0.17 -13.57
C PRO A 168 -7.52 -0.55 -14.98
N VAL A 169 -7.13 0.44 -15.77
CA VAL A 169 -6.60 0.24 -17.14
C VAL A 169 -5.08 0.02 -17.15
N THR A 170 -4.42 0.31 -16.04
CA THR A 170 -2.99 0.09 -15.83
C THR A 170 -2.78 -0.85 -14.65
N ILE A 171 -1.59 -1.41 -14.51
CA ILE A 171 -1.26 -2.30 -13.39
C ILE A 171 -1.37 -1.51 -12.08
N PRO A 172 -2.29 -1.90 -11.17
CA PRO A 172 -2.40 -1.24 -9.88
C PRO A 172 -1.29 -1.74 -8.93
N PRO A 173 -1.05 -1.07 -7.77
CA PRO A 173 0.00 -1.45 -6.83
C PRO A 173 -0.32 -2.71 -6.02
N PHE A 174 -0.89 -3.72 -6.68
CA PHE A 174 -1.26 -5.01 -6.11
C PHE A 174 -0.50 -6.11 -6.86
N PHE A 175 0.78 -6.24 -6.56
CA PHE A 175 1.64 -7.25 -7.18
C PHE A 175 2.68 -7.78 -6.20
N THR A 176 3.25 -8.92 -6.57
CA THR A 176 4.32 -9.61 -5.85
C THR A 176 5.51 -9.77 -6.76
N ILE A 177 6.70 -9.44 -6.27
CA ILE A 177 7.97 -9.65 -6.95
C ILE A 177 8.68 -10.84 -6.30
N LYS A 178 9.19 -11.76 -7.12
CA LYS A 178 10.07 -12.84 -6.69
C LYS A 178 11.52 -12.40 -6.85
N PHE A 179 12.18 -12.18 -5.74
CA PHE A 179 13.60 -11.85 -5.71
C PHE A 179 14.44 -13.11 -5.45
N PRO A 180 15.51 -13.36 -6.20
CA PRO A 180 16.62 -14.15 -5.69
C PRO A 180 17.12 -13.53 -4.37
N LYS A 181 17.47 -14.36 -3.38
CA LYS A 181 17.87 -13.85 -2.06
C LYS A 181 19.05 -12.87 -2.15
N GLU A 182 20.04 -13.21 -2.93
CA GLU A 182 21.25 -12.41 -3.14
C GLU A 182 20.96 -11.05 -3.82
N VAL A 183 19.88 -10.96 -4.59
CA VAL A 183 19.39 -9.70 -5.17
C VAL A 183 18.62 -8.91 -4.14
N PHE A 184 17.76 -9.58 -3.35
CA PHE A 184 16.95 -8.93 -2.32
C PHE A 184 17.79 -8.23 -1.26
N ILE A 185 18.86 -8.90 -0.80
CA ILE A 185 19.72 -8.39 0.30
C ILE A 185 20.77 -7.36 -0.13
N ASP A 186 21.00 -7.19 -1.42
CA ASP A 186 21.90 -6.18 -1.96
C ASP A 186 21.09 -4.97 -2.43
N PRO A 187 21.18 -3.79 -1.75
CA PRO A 187 20.34 -2.65 -2.07
C PRO A 187 20.48 -2.15 -3.51
N LEU A 188 21.66 -2.24 -4.10
CA LEU A 188 21.91 -1.80 -5.47
C LEU A 188 21.26 -2.76 -6.47
N LYS A 189 21.51 -4.07 -6.31
CA LYS A 189 20.90 -5.10 -7.15
C LYS A 189 19.38 -5.11 -7.01
N HIS A 190 18.88 -4.92 -5.79
CA HIS A 190 17.45 -4.81 -5.54
C HIS A 190 16.81 -3.69 -6.37
N LEU A 191 17.40 -2.50 -6.37
CA LEU A 191 16.90 -1.36 -7.15
C LEU A 191 17.09 -1.55 -8.66
N GLU A 192 18.18 -2.17 -9.09
CA GLU A 192 18.41 -2.49 -10.49
C GLU A 192 17.42 -3.54 -11.01
N TYR A 193 17.13 -4.55 -10.20
CA TYR A 193 16.19 -5.62 -10.53
C TYR A 193 14.78 -5.10 -10.79
N THR A 194 14.28 -4.21 -9.93
CA THR A 194 12.93 -3.64 -10.06
C THR A 194 12.89 -2.39 -10.94
N GLY A 195 14.05 -1.80 -11.22
CA GLY A 195 14.17 -0.53 -11.95
C GLY A 195 13.79 0.69 -11.10
N PRO A 196 13.86 1.89 -11.66
CA PRO A 196 13.48 3.09 -10.95
C PRO A 196 11.97 3.04 -10.65
N TYR A 197 11.61 3.06 -9.39
CA TYR A 197 10.23 3.00 -8.90
C TYR A 197 9.45 4.31 -9.19
N LYS A 198 9.51 4.81 -10.41
CA LYS A 198 8.75 6.02 -10.77
C LYS A 198 7.24 5.77 -10.80
N SER A 199 6.84 4.56 -11.20
CA SER A 199 5.44 4.13 -11.14
C SER A 199 5.37 2.60 -11.08
N HIS A 200 4.42 2.07 -10.31
CA HIS A 200 4.09 0.64 -10.28
C HIS A 200 3.65 0.08 -11.64
N GLU A 201 3.21 0.95 -12.56
CA GLU A 201 2.74 0.60 -13.89
C GLU A 201 3.84 -0.01 -14.78
N TYR A 202 5.11 0.38 -14.54
CA TYR A 202 6.25 -0.08 -15.33
C TYR A 202 6.85 -1.43 -14.89
N ILE A 203 6.26 -2.09 -13.88
CA ILE A 203 6.84 -3.35 -13.38
C ILE A 203 6.84 -4.45 -14.45
N ALA A 204 5.81 -4.48 -15.31
CA ALA A 204 5.70 -5.44 -16.41
C ALA A 204 6.67 -5.18 -17.56
N ASP A 205 7.21 -3.95 -17.68
CA ASP A 205 8.23 -3.62 -18.67
C ASP A 205 9.62 -4.08 -18.25
N LYS A 206 9.80 -4.36 -16.95
CA LYS A 206 11.10 -4.69 -16.35
C LYS A 206 11.25 -6.16 -15.99
N LEU A 207 10.17 -6.78 -15.58
CA LEU A 207 10.18 -8.15 -15.07
C LEU A 207 9.25 -9.03 -15.92
N LYS A 208 9.57 -10.32 -16.04
CA LYS A 208 8.65 -11.30 -16.63
C LYS A 208 7.41 -11.39 -15.75
N PHE A 209 6.34 -10.76 -16.22
CA PHE A 209 5.15 -10.45 -15.43
C PHE A 209 3.99 -11.38 -15.78
N GLY A 210 3.41 -12.02 -14.79
CA GLY A 210 2.16 -12.78 -14.89
C GLY A 210 0.98 -12.00 -14.28
N THR A 211 -0.24 -12.35 -14.68
CA THR A 211 -1.45 -11.70 -14.17
C THR A 211 -2.45 -12.70 -13.62
N ILE A 212 -3.10 -12.34 -12.51
CA ILE A 212 -4.24 -13.05 -11.94
C ILE A 212 -5.49 -12.24 -12.27
N GLN A 213 -6.45 -12.86 -12.97
CA GLN A 213 -7.66 -12.20 -13.46
C GLN A 213 -8.77 -12.12 -12.39
N GLU A 214 -8.66 -12.93 -11.35
CA GLU A 214 -9.61 -12.92 -10.25
C GLU A 214 -9.57 -11.58 -9.49
N ARG A 215 -10.74 -11.11 -9.02
CA ARG A 215 -10.85 -9.94 -8.14
C ARG A 215 -10.33 -10.28 -6.75
N SER A 216 -9.10 -9.89 -6.46
CA SER A 216 -8.36 -10.37 -5.30
C SER A 216 -7.98 -9.29 -4.29
N PHE A 217 -8.40 -8.04 -4.50
CA PHE A 217 -8.10 -6.95 -3.59
C PHE A 217 -9.28 -5.96 -3.44
N ILE A 218 -9.26 -5.20 -2.35
CA ILE A 218 -10.15 -4.06 -2.11
C ILE A 218 -9.29 -2.81 -1.93
N VAL A 219 -9.57 -1.77 -2.73
CA VAL A 219 -9.05 -0.42 -2.52
C VAL A 219 -9.93 0.29 -1.50
N GLY A 220 -9.37 0.62 -0.35
CA GLY A 220 -10.07 1.29 0.74
C GLY A 220 -10.17 2.80 0.55
N CYS A 221 -11.39 3.34 0.46
CA CYS A 221 -11.65 4.77 0.38
C CYS A 221 -12.16 5.27 1.72
N HIS A 222 -11.36 6.06 2.45
CA HIS A 222 -11.69 6.45 3.83
C HIS A 222 -11.64 7.95 4.10
N GLY A 223 -11.56 8.74 3.06
CA GLY A 223 -11.60 10.17 3.25
C GLY A 223 -10.24 10.85 3.46
N GLU A 224 -9.19 10.14 3.78
CA GLU A 224 -7.83 10.67 3.92
C GLU A 224 -6.80 9.94 3.04
N ASN A 225 -7.29 9.22 2.03
CA ASN A 225 -6.45 8.61 1.01
C ASN A 225 -5.60 9.67 0.30
N VAL A 226 -4.52 9.22 -0.25
CA VAL A 226 -3.58 10.06 -0.98
C VAL A 226 -4.09 10.38 -2.37
N SER A 227 -4.43 9.37 -3.14
CA SER A 227 -4.80 9.49 -4.56
C SER A 227 -6.19 8.95 -4.87
N THR A 228 -6.71 8.02 -4.07
CA THR A 228 -7.92 7.28 -4.41
C THR A 228 -9.16 7.86 -3.72
N VAL A 229 -10.21 8.05 -4.48
CA VAL A 229 -11.54 8.45 -4.01
C VAL A 229 -12.57 7.48 -4.54
N PHE A 230 -13.68 7.25 -3.84
CA PHE A 230 -14.71 6.27 -4.23
C PHE A 230 -15.41 6.62 -5.56
N SER A 231 -15.31 7.87 -6.02
CA SER A 231 -15.80 8.32 -7.33
C SER A 231 -14.74 8.21 -8.44
N HIS A 232 -13.73 7.33 -8.25
CA HIS A 232 -12.64 7.15 -9.22
C HIS A 232 -13.18 6.69 -10.59
N PRO A 233 -12.55 7.13 -11.72
CA PRO A 233 -12.98 6.72 -13.08
C PRO A 233 -13.01 5.21 -13.34
N TYR A 234 -12.21 4.43 -12.61
CA TYR A 234 -12.15 2.97 -12.74
C TYR A 234 -13.18 2.23 -11.86
N LYS A 235 -14.05 2.97 -11.16
CA LYS A 235 -15.19 2.39 -10.44
C LYS A 235 -16.18 1.79 -11.45
N GLY A 236 -16.45 0.52 -11.28
CA GLY A 236 -17.47 -0.21 -12.03
C GLY A 236 -18.81 -0.27 -11.30
N GLU A 237 -19.53 -1.35 -11.51
CA GLU A 237 -20.86 -1.59 -10.95
C GLU A 237 -20.82 -1.75 -9.43
N SER A 238 -21.95 -1.42 -8.79
CA SER A 238 -22.12 -1.68 -7.35
C SER A 238 -22.24 -3.18 -7.09
N VAL A 239 -21.63 -3.62 -6.00
CA VAL A 239 -21.53 -5.03 -5.64
C VAL A 239 -22.13 -5.27 -4.26
N SER A 240 -22.76 -6.43 -4.07
CA SER A 240 -23.23 -6.87 -2.76
C SER A 240 -22.10 -6.98 -1.75
N ARG A 241 -22.35 -6.64 -0.49
CA ARG A 241 -21.38 -6.80 0.60
C ARG A 241 -21.07 -8.26 0.96
N GLU A 242 -21.80 -9.23 0.41
CA GLU A 242 -21.52 -10.66 0.61
C GLU A 242 -20.11 -11.06 0.20
N VAL A 243 -19.52 -10.40 -0.79
CA VAL A 243 -18.13 -10.64 -1.19
C VAL A 243 -17.11 -10.31 -0.09
N LEU A 244 -17.47 -9.48 0.90
CA LEU A 244 -16.61 -9.11 2.01
C LEU A 244 -16.23 -10.30 2.90
N LYS A 245 -17.02 -11.38 2.91
CA LYS A 245 -16.69 -12.62 3.60
C LYS A 245 -15.36 -13.22 3.12
N ASP A 246 -15.09 -13.10 1.82
CA ASP A 246 -13.85 -13.62 1.21
C ASP A 246 -12.62 -12.78 1.58
N PHE A 247 -12.84 -11.64 2.21
CA PHE A 247 -11.80 -10.73 2.73
C PHE A 247 -11.73 -10.72 4.25
N GLY A 248 -12.51 -11.58 4.95
CA GLY A 248 -12.60 -11.54 6.42
C GLY A 248 -13.33 -10.31 6.97
N LEU A 249 -14.14 -9.64 6.14
CA LEU A 249 -14.76 -8.33 6.46
C LEU A 249 -16.30 -8.38 6.49
N LYS A 250 -16.91 -9.57 6.62
CA LYS A 250 -18.37 -9.76 6.51
C LYS A 250 -19.15 -8.78 7.41
N ASP A 251 -18.76 -8.69 8.68
CA ASP A 251 -19.50 -7.94 9.71
C ASP A 251 -18.78 -6.66 10.15
N VAL A 252 -17.82 -6.17 9.33
CA VAL A 252 -17.05 -4.98 9.68
C VAL A 252 -17.95 -3.73 9.58
N PRO A 253 -18.09 -2.95 10.68
CA PRO A 253 -18.90 -1.74 10.69
C PRO A 253 -18.25 -0.62 9.86
N ASN A 254 -19.04 0.38 9.49
CA ASN A 254 -18.53 1.56 8.82
C ASN A 254 -17.50 2.30 9.70
N LEU A 255 -16.47 2.82 9.06
CA LEU A 255 -15.38 3.52 9.73
C LEU A 255 -15.87 4.84 10.34
N LYS A 256 -15.58 5.05 11.62
CA LYS A 256 -15.87 6.31 12.33
C LYS A 256 -14.59 7.09 12.56
N ILE A 257 -14.27 8.01 11.65
CA ILE A 257 -13.12 8.93 11.78
C ILE A 257 -13.53 10.37 11.53
N LYS A 258 -12.78 11.31 12.09
CA LYS A 258 -12.94 12.74 11.81
C LYS A 258 -12.13 13.08 10.55
N VAL A 259 -12.81 13.23 9.43
CA VAL A 259 -12.20 13.73 8.20
C VAL A 259 -12.06 15.25 8.28
N SER A 260 -10.97 15.79 7.76
CA SER A 260 -10.80 17.24 7.67
C SER A 260 -11.92 17.86 6.83
N LEU A 261 -12.57 18.93 7.35
CA LEU A 261 -13.63 19.65 6.63
C LEU A 261 -13.13 20.14 5.25
N ARG A 262 -11.88 20.56 5.18
CA ARG A 262 -11.22 21.00 3.93
C ARG A 262 -11.15 19.86 2.90
N LYS A 263 -10.73 18.66 3.31
CA LYS A 263 -10.70 17.48 2.45
C LYS A 263 -12.10 17.02 2.06
N TRP A 264 -13.06 17.15 2.97
CA TRP A 264 -14.46 16.82 2.71
C TRP A 264 -15.06 17.75 1.64
N LEU A 265 -14.79 19.07 1.70
CA LEU A 265 -15.22 20.04 0.70
C LEU A 265 -14.62 19.75 -0.69
N LEU A 266 -13.31 19.49 -0.78
CA LEU A 266 -12.66 19.14 -2.06
C LEU A 266 -13.25 17.90 -2.71
N ARG A 267 -13.68 16.93 -1.93
CA ARG A 267 -14.27 15.67 -2.43
C ARG A 267 -15.69 15.83 -2.97
N LYS A 268 -16.43 16.82 -2.47
CA LYS A 268 -17.74 17.16 -3.03
C LYS A 268 -17.64 17.84 -4.39
N LEU A 269 -16.46 18.34 -4.76
CA LEU A 269 -16.26 18.90 -6.10
C LEU A 269 -16.17 17.76 -7.12
N PRO A 270 -17.04 17.76 -8.16
CA PRO A 270 -16.95 16.79 -9.24
C PRO A 270 -15.54 16.79 -9.88
N HIS A 271 -15.04 15.63 -10.28
CA HIS A 271 -13.68 15.50 -10.85
C HIS A 271 -13.46 16.43 -12.06
N LYS A 272 -14.52 16.67 -12.84
CA LYS A 272 -14.53 17.65 -13.95
C LYS A 272 -14.24 19.08 -13.45
N VAL A 273 -14.79 19.45 -12.30
CA VAL A 273 -14.58 20.78 -11.69
C VAL A 273 -13.16 20.89 -11.13
N GLN A 274 -12.66 19.85 -10.47
CA GLN A 274 -11.27 19.80 -10.00
C GLN A 274 -10.28 19.96 -11.16
N ARG A 275 -10.54 19.26 -12.27
CA ARG A 275 -9.70 19.35 -13.49
C ARG A 275 -9.79 20.73 -14.14
N LYS A 276 -10.97 21.34 -14.18
CA LYS A 276 -11.16 22.70 -14.70
C LYS A 276 -10.48 23.76 -13.84
N LEU A 277 -10.52 23.61 -12.51
CA LEU A 277 -9.80 24.47 -11.58
C LEU A 277 -8.27 24.34 -11.73
N ARG A 278 -7.74 23.13 -11.95
CA ARG A 278 -6.31 22.94 -12.30
C ARG A 278 -5.93 23.64 -13.58
N TYR A 279 -6.77 23.56 -14.59
CA TYR A 279 -6.51 24.18 -15.90
C TYR A 279 -6.56 25.72 -15.83
N VAL A 280 -7.54 26.28 -15.11
CA VAL A 280 -7.75 27.74 -15.01
C VAL A 280 -6.72 28.43 -14.12
N PHE A 281 -6.35 27.80 -13.00
CA PHE A 281 -5.46 28.42 -12.02
C PHE A 281 -4.00 27.93 -12.11
N GLY A 282 -3.69 27.02 -13.02
CA GLY A 282 -2.38 26.42 -13.22
C GLY A 282 -1.98 25.45 -12.10
N GLU A 283 -1.06 24.53 -12.43
CA GLU A 283 -0.62 23.51 -11.45
C GLU A 283 0.01 24.09 -10.19
N ARG A 284 0.75 25.20 -10.28
CA ARG A 284 1.40 25.82 -9.12
C ARG A 284 0.38 26.36 -8.09
N PHE A 285 -0.71 26.95 -8.56
CA PHE A 285 -1.77 27.44 -7.67
C PHE A 285 -2.54 26.28 -7.07
N TRP A 286 -2.83 25.23 -7.87
CA TRP A 286 -3.50 24.03 -7.40
C TRP A 286 -2.65 23.29 -6.37
N ASN A 287 -1.34 23.18 -6.58
CA ASN A 287 -0.42 22.59 -5.63
C ASN A 287 -0.35 23.38 -4.33
N ARG A 288 -0.39 24.74 -4.36
CA ARG A 288 -0.51 25.57 -3.15
C ARG A 288 -1.83 25.38 -2.42
N ILE A 289 -2.96 25.31 -3.14
CA ILE A 289 -4.25 24.96 -2.54
C ILE A 289 -4.19 23.55 -1.95
N TYR A 290 -3.59 22.62 -2.66
CA TYR A 290 -3.45 21.23 -2.21
C TYR A 290 -2.52 21.12 -0.98
N GLU A 291 -1.44 21.86 -0.93
CA GLU A 291 -0.57 21.98 0.25
C GLU A 291 -1.27 22.67 1.43
N PHE A 292 -1.95 23.78 1.18
CA PHE A 292 -2.75 24.47 2.19
C PHE A 292 -3.91 23.61 2.73
N LEU A 293 -4.50 22.76 1.89
CA LEU A 293 -5.56 21.85 2.27
C LEU A 293 -5.01 20.53 2.87
N ARG A 294 -3.70 20.27 2.71
CA ARG A 294 -2.98 19.17 3.33
C ARG A 294 -2.51 19.51 4.75
N ALA A 295 -2.11 20.74 5.01
CA ALA A 295 -1.76 21.22 6.36
C ALA A 295 -2.99 21.25 7.28
#